data_6572b72c59dd50edaffd4755fca4aacd
#
_entry.id   6572b72c59dd50edaffd4755fca4aacd
#
_cell.length_a   1.000
_cell.length_b   1.000
_cell.length_c   1.000
_cell.angle_alpha   90.00
_cell.angle_beta   90.00
_cell.angle_gamma   90.00
#
_symmetry.space_group_name_H-M   'P 1'
#
loop_
_entity.id
_entity.type
_entity.pdbx_description
1 polymer ?
#
loop_
_entity_poly.entity_id
_entity_poly.type
_entity_poly.pdbx_seq_one_letter_code
_entity_poly.pdbx_strand_id
1 'polypeptide(L)'
;NSIFDPPYSTLQIGGIFGGIAHNVIADKCHVNWETRPVVKEDGIFLNNEIDKFTNEILLPEMKKIYPKSSIKKTIIGEITGFDRVSNSEACEFVSSITGDNSRDVVSFGTEAGLFQEIGISTVVCGPGSIKQAHKIDEFIKLSEIKKCISFLDGIKNKSLN
;
A
#
# COMPACT_ATOMS: atom_id res chain seq x y z
N ASN A 1 -3.25 -11.44 17.46
CA ASN A 1 -4.01 -10.17 17.38
C ASN A 1 -3.27 -9.25 16.41
N SER A 2 -3.85 -8.99 15.24
CA SER A 2 -3.31 -8.01 14.30
C SER A 2 -3.43 -6.59 14.87
N ILE A 3 -2.41 -5.77 14.62
CA ILE A 3 -2.41 -4.34 14.94
C ILE A 3 -3.06 -3.51 13.83
N PHE A 4 -3.39 -4.14 12.68
CA PHE A 4 -3.99 -3.48 11.52
C PHE A 4 -5.51 -3.46 11.60
N ASP A 5 -6.12 -2.49 10.92
CA ASP A 5 -7.55 -2.37 10.71
C ASP A 5 -7.83 -2.22 9.19
N PRO A 6 -8.45 -3.21 8.54
CA PRO A 6 -8.94 -4.48 9.08
C PRO A 6 -7.80 -5.45 9.48
N PRO A 7 -8.04 -6.39 10.41
CA PRO A 7 -7.01 -7.29 10.94
C PRO A 7 -6.72 -8.50 10.02
N TYR A 8 -7.02 -8.39 8.74
CA TYR A 8 -6.86 -9.43 7.73
C TYR A 8 -6.47 -8.84 6.37
N SER A 9 -5.81 -9.64 5.55
CA SER A 9 -5.44 -9.27 4.19
C SER A 9 -6.68 -9.15 3.29
N THR A 10 -6.67 -8.18 2.40
CA THR A 10 -7.80 -7.91 1.51
C THR A 10 -7.39 -8.02 0.05
N LEU A 11 -8.37 -8.40 -0.79
CA LEU A 11 -8.31 -8.32 -2.24
C LEU A 11 -9.53 -7.56 -2.73
N GLN A 12 -9.32 -6.57 -3.57
CA GLN A 12 -10.39 -5.75 -4.13
C GLN A 12 -10.25 -5.67 -5.64
N ILE A 13 -11.37 -5.85 -6.36
CA ILE A 13 -11.46 -5.56 -7.77
C ILE A 13 -11.80 -4.07 -7.93
N GLY A 14 -10.87 -3.30 -8.48
CA GLY A 14 -11.02 -1.86 -8.71
C GLY A 14 -11.69 -1.52 -10.03
N GLY A 15 -11.75 -2.46 -10.99
CA GLY A 15 -12.43 -2.24 -12.26
C GLY A 15 -12.39 -3.44 -13.17
N ILE A 16 -13.41 -3.52 -14.04
CA ILE A 16 -13.52 -4.52 -15.11
C ILE A 16 -13.89 -3.76 -16.38
N PHE A 17 -13.09 -3.91 -17.44
CA PHE A 17 -13.24 -3.18 -18.68
C PHE A 17 -13.15 -4.14 -19.86
N GLY A 18 -14.14 -4.12 -20.75
CA GLY A 18 -14.12 -4.98 -21.93
C GLY A 18 -15.31 -4.72 -22.86
N GLY A 19 -15.18 -5.25 -24.08
CA GLY A 19 -16.19 -5.07 -25.12
C GLY A 19 -16.17 -3.69 -25.78
N ILE A 20 -16.86 -3.60 -26.92
CA ILE A 20 -16.97 -2.36 -27.73
C ILE A 20 -18.42 -1.97 -28.00
N ALA A 21 -19.35 -2.93 -27.96
CA ALA A 21 -20.78 -2.71 -28.20
C ALA A 21 -21.61 -3.83 -27.55
N HIS A 22 -22.88 -3.51 -27.26
CA HIS A 22 -23.81 -4.45 -26.57
C HIS A 22 -24.16 -5.70 -27.40
N ASN A 23 -23.96 -5.68 -28.70
CA ASN A 23 -24.27 -6.78 -29.62
C ASN A 23 -23.01 -7.46 -30.19
N VAL A 24 -21.84 -7.16 -29.65
CA VAL A 24 -20.55 -7.75 -30.05
C VAL A 24 -19.92 -8.45 -28.86
N ILE A 25 -19.54 -9.72 -29.04
CA ILE A 25 -18.83 -10.48 -28.01
C ILE A 25 -17.46 -9.79 -27.79
N ALA A 26 -17.14 -9.54 -26.52
CA ALA A 26 -15.88 -8.91 -26.14
C ALA A 26 -14.69 -9.81 -26.52
N ASP A 27 -13.74 -9.27 -27.28
CA ASP A 27 -12.49 -9.94 -27.63
C ASP A 27 -11.44 -9.83 -26.54
N LYS A 28 -11.55 -8.80 -25.69
CA LYS A 28 -10.64 -8.51 -24.58
C LYS A 28 -11.41 -8.08 -23.33
N CYS A 29 -10.86 -8.46 -22.18
CA CYS A 29 -11.29 -7.97 -20.89
C CYS A 29 -10.07 -7.63 -20.04
N HIS A 30 -10.09 -6.49 -19.37
CA HIS A 30 -9.10 -6.08 -18.39
C HIS A 30 -9.75 -6.06 -17.00
N VAL A 31 -9.09 -6.68 -16.05
CA VAL A 31 -9.50 -6.68 -14.64
C VAL A 31 -8.38 -6.03 -13.85
N ASN A 32 -8.68 -4.93 -13.20
CA ASN A 32 -7.76 -4.27 -12.26
C ASN A 32 -8.13 -4.73 -10.85
N TRP A 33 -7.13 -5.19 -10.11
CA TRP A 33 -7.31 -5.54 -8.70
C TRP A 33 -6.14 -5.04 -7.87
N GLU A 34 -6.37 -4.94 -6.58
CA GLU A 34 -5.39 -4.59 -5.56
C GLU A 34 -5.46 -5.62 -4.44
N THR A 35 -4.31 -6.00 -3.93
CA THR A 35 -4.20 -6.77 -2.69
C THR A 35 -3.52 -5.92 -1.63
N ARG A 36 -4.03 -5.97 -0.40
CA ARG A 36 -3.40 -5.35 0.78
C ARG A 36 -3.11 -6.45 1.79
N PRO A 37 -1.93 -7.06 1.72
CA PRO A 37 -1.55 -8.10 2.65
C PRO A 37 -1.18 -7.51 4.02
N VAL A 38 -1.61 -8.18 5.08
CA VAL A 38 -1.22 -7.85 6.46
C VAL A 38 0.20 -8.37 6.75
N VAL A 39 0.55 -9.50 6.13
CA VAL A 39 1.90 -10.08 6.18
C VAL A 39 2.36 -10.44 4.77
N LYS A 40 3.66 -10.47 4.53
CA LYS A 40 4.25 -10.72 3.21
C LYS A 40 3.79 -12.05 2.61
N GLU A 41 3.66 -13.06 3.44
CA GLU A 41 3.24 -14.42 3.05
C GLU A 41 1.84 -14.44 2.44
N ASP A 42 0.92 -13.61 2.93
CA ASP A 42 -0.43 -13.49 2.38
C ASP A 42 -0.41 -12.96 0.95
N GLY A 43 0.45 -11.98 0.67
CA GLY A 43 0.61 -11.44 -0.68
C GLY A 43 1.13 -12.50 -1.66
N ILE A 44 2.12 -13.28 -1.24
CA ILE A 44 2.66 -14.41 -2.01
C ILE A 44 1.57 -15.46 -2.24
N PHE A 45 0.85 -15.83 -1.19
CA PHE A 45 -0.23 -16.82 -1.26
C PHE A 45 -1.32 -16.38 -2.25
N LEU A 46 -1.84 -15.15 -2.11
CA LEU A 46 -2.89 -14.61 -2.99
C LEU A 46 -2.44 -14.58 -4.46
N ASN A 47 -1.21 -14.15 -4.73
CA ASN A 47 -0.67 -14.13 -6.08
C ASN A 47 -0.57 -15.54 -6.68
N ASN A 48 -0.11 -16.52 -5.89
CA ASN A 48 0.01 -17.91 -6.32
C ASN A 48 -1.36 -18.54 -6.60
N GLU A 49 -2.37 -18.28 -5.76
CA GLU A 49 -3.73 -18.79 -5.97
C GLU A 49 -4.38 -18.19 -7.23
N ILE A 50 -4.17 -16.90 -7.49
CA ILE A 50 -4.63 -16.25 -8.73
C ILE A 50 -3.95 -16.88 -9.95
N ASP A 51 -2.64 -17.08 -9.91
CA ASP A 51 -1.88 -17.67 -11.00
C ASP A 51 -2.28 -19.13 -11.25
N LYS A 52 -2.48 -19.89 -10.19
CA LYS A 52 -2.95 -21.28 -10.26
C LYS A 52 -4.34 -21.36 -10.90
N PHE A 53 -5.30 -20.60 -10.37
CA PHE A 53 -6.66 -20.55 -10.94
C PHE A 53 -6.65 -20.13 -12.41
N THR A 54 -5.87 -19.13 -12.74
CA THR A 54 -5.76 -18.60 -14.10
C THR A 54 -5.16 -19.61 -15.07
N ASN A 55 -4.07 -20.27 -14.68
CA ASN A 55 -3.33 -21.17 -15.58
C ASN A 55 -3.89 -22.59 -15.63
N GLU A 56 -4.41 -23.10 -14.51
CA GLU A 56 -4.87 -24.49 -14.40
C GLU A 56 -6.38 -24.67 -14.70
N ILE A 57 -7.16 -23.62 -14.50
CA ILE A 57 -8.63 -23.69 -14.66
C ILE A 57 -9.10 -22.79 -15.78
N LEU A 58 -8.92 -21.47 -15.64
CA LEU A 58 -9.55 -20.51 -16.53
C LEU A 58 -9.01 -20.55 -17.96
N LEU A 59 -7.68 -20.50 -18.12
CA LEU A 59 -7.06 -20.52 -19.44
C LEU A 59 -7.31 -21.81 -20.22
N PRO A 60 -7.27 -23.02 -19.63
CA PRO A 60 -7.65 -24.25 -20.31
C PRO A 60 -9.12 -24.24 -20.79
N GLU A 61 -10.06 -23.76 -19.98
CA GLU A 61 -11.47 -23.65 -20.38
C GLU A 61 -11.64 -22.66 -21.56
N MET A 62 -10.96 -21.52 -21.53
CA MET A 62 -10.98 -20.57 -22.63
C MET A 62 -10.43 -21.19 -23.93
N LYS A 63 -9.33 -21.96 -23.84
CA LYS A 63 -8.71 -22.58 -24.99
C LYS A 63 -9.52 -23.72 -25.63
N LYS A 64 -10.44 -24.33 -24.89
CA LYS A 64 -11.41 -25.28 -25.48
C LYS A 64 -12.31 -24.61 -26.50
N ILE A 65 -12.66 -23.34 -26.28
CA ILE A 65 -13.53 -22.55 -27.17
C ILE A 65 -12.68 -21.87 -28.26
N TYR A 66 -11.58 -21.22 -27.85
CA TYR A 66 -10.69 -20.54 -28.76
C TYR A 66 -9.21 -20.86 -28.42
N PRO A 67 -8.55 -21.71 -29.24
CA PRO A 67 -7.20 -22.20 -28.91
C PRO A 67 -6.12 -21.10 -28.76
N LYS A 68 -6.34 -19.90 -29.35
CA LYS A 68 -5.42 -18.76 -29.24
C LYS A 68 -5.69 -17.86 -28.03
N SER A 69 -6.63 -18.24 -27.16
CA SER A 69 -6.89 -17.49 -25.92
C SER A 69 -5.64 -17.36 -25.07
N SER A 70 -5.46 -16.20 -24.46
CA SER A 70 -4.36 -15.92 -23.56
C SER A 70 -4.81 -15.05 -22.40
N ILE A 71 -4.15 -15.19 -21.27
CA ILE A 71 -4.31 -14.32 -20.10
C ILE A 71 -2.92 -13.78 -19.76
N LYS A 72 -2.83 -12.48 -19.55
CA LYS A 72 -1.59 -11.83 -19.15
C LYS A 72 -1.82 -11.09 -17.83
N LYS A 73 -1.06 -11.44 -16.81
CA LYS A 73 -0.96 -10.69 -15.57
C LYS A 73 0.17 -9.67 -15.69
N THR A 74 -0.07 -8.44 -15.26
CA THR A 74 0.95 -7.38 -15.18
C THR A 74 0.89 -6.76 -13.81
N ILE A 75 2.01 -6.76 -13.10
CA ILE A 75 2.16 -6.05 -11.83
C ILE A 75 2.37 -4.58 -12.18
N ILE A 76 1.47 -3.71 -11.71
CA ILE A 76 1.53 -2.25 -11.93
C ILE A 76 2.40 -1.60 -10.87
N GLY A 77 2.34 -2.11 -9.64
CA GLY A 77 3.14 -1.66 -8.52
C GLY A 77 3.12 -2.67 -7.39
N GLU A 78 4.20 -2.71 -6.66
CA GLU A 78 4.36 -3.51 -5.46
C GLU A 78 5.01 -2.63 -4.40
N ILE A 79 4.42 -2.57 -3.21
CA ILE A 79 4.92 -1.79 -2.10
C ILE A 79 5.17 -2.75 -0.94
N THR A 80 6.41 -2.76 -0.48
CA THR A 80 6.77 -3.53 0.73
C THR A 80 6.09 -2.92 1.95
N GLY A 81 5.51 -3.78 2.78
CA GLY A 81 4.96 -3.38 4.07
C GLY A 81 6.01 -2.75 4.97
N PHE A 82 5.58 -1.87 5.85
CA PHE A 82 6.43 -1.20 6.82
C PHE A 82 6.12 -1.77 8.21
N ASP A 83 7.08 -2.51 8.77
CA ASP A 83 6.91 -3.17 10.06
C ASP A 83 7.28 -2.25 11.22
N ARG A 84 6.53 -2.41 12.32
CA ARG A 84 6.85 -1.74 13.57
C ARG A 84 8.11 -2.36 14.17
N VAL A 85 9.19 -1.58 14.23
CA VAL A 85 10.42 -1.96 14.91
C VAL A 85 10.42 -1.42 16.35
N SER A 86 10.62 -2.30 17.33
CA SER A 86 10.93 -1.90 18.69
C SER A 86 12.33 -1.29 18.72
N ASN A 87 12.53 -0.16 19.35
CA ASN A 87 13.81 0.56 19.43
C ASN A 87 14.29 1.13 18.09
N SER A 88 13.44 1.88 17.41
CA SER A 88 13.80 2.60 16.20
C SER A 88 14.48 3.93 16.54
N GLU A 89 15.75 4.09 16.14
CA GLU A 89 16.49 5.36 16.29
C GLU A 89 15.74 6.54 15.66
N ALA A 90 15.12 6.32 14.50
CA ALA A 90 14.30 7.33 13.84
C ALA A 90 13.10 7.75 14.70
N CYS A 91 12.42 6.79 15.36
CA CYS A 91 11.32 7.10 16.27
C CYS A 91 11.80 7.91 17.48
N GLU A 92 12.93 7.53 18.08
CA GLU A 92 13.51 8.25 19.22
C GLU A 92 13.95 9.67 18.83
N PHE A 93 14.56 9.79 17.66
CA PHE A 93 14.97 11.08 17.12
C PHE A 93 13.75 12.00 16.92
N VAL A 94 12.69 11.53 16.25
CA VAL A 94 11.46 12.29 16.03
C VAL A 94 10.79 12.65 17.37
N SER A 95 10.64 11.68 18.28
CA SER A 95 10.07 11.92 19.61
C SER A 95 10.83 12.98 20.39
N SER A 96 12.16 13.02 20.26
CA SER A 96 13.01 14.01 20.93
C SER A 96 12.82 15.45 20.44
N ILE A 97 12.25 15.63 19.24
CA ILE A 97 11.94 16.94 18.65
C ILE A 97 10.48 17.33 18.88
N THR A 98 9.59 16.37 18.69
CA THR A 98 8.14 16.62 18.78
C THR A 98 7.61 16.60 20.20
N GLY A 99 8.28 15.91 21.11
CA GLY A 99 7.78 15.58 22.46
C GLY A 99 6.67 14.52 22.44
N ASP A 100 6.32 13.96 21.29
CA ASP A 100 5.28 12.96 21.14
C ASP A 100 5.92 11.56 21.08
N ASN A 101 5.48 10.68 21.99
CA ASN A 101 5.89 9.29 22.07
C ASN A 101 4.82 8.32 21.57
N SER A 102 3.71 8.83 21.01
CA SER A 102 2.69 7.98 20.40
C SER A 102 3.26 7.28 19.17
N ARG A 103 2.82 6.05 18.96
CA ARG A 103 3.22 5.23 17.82
C ARG A 103 2.00 4.51 17.29
N ASP A 104 1.46 5.07 16.22
CA ASP A 104 0.28 4.53 15.56
C ASP A 104 0.67 3.69 14.35
N VAL A 105 -0.25 2.83 13.93
CA VAL A 105 -0.16 2.05 12.69
C VAL A 105 -1.19 2.61 11.72
N VAL A 106 -0.79 2.75 10.48
CA VAL A 106 -1.66 3.25 9.40
C VAL A 106 -1.73 2.25 8.25
N SER A 107 -2.86 2.20 7.57
CA SER A 107 -3.16 1.25 6.50
C SER A 107 -2.94 1.82 5.09
N PHE A 108 -2.06 2.82 4.94
CA PHE A 108 -1.70 3.36 3.63
C PHE A 108 -0.31 2.87 3.19
N GLY A 109 -0.08 2.81 1.86
CA GLY A 109 1.22 2.49 1.29
C GLY A 109 2.21 3.65 1.43
N THR A 110 3.47 3.31 1.69
CA THR A 110 4.59 4.26 1.81
C THR A 110 5.89 3.57 1.39
N GLU A 111 6.85 4.33 0.90
CA GLU A 111 8.19 3.83 0.61
C GLU A 111 9.02 3.53 1.88
N ALA A 112 8.50 3.81 3.08
CA ALA A 112 9.20 3.55 4.34
C ALA A 112 9.67 2.09 4.48
N GLY A 113 8.86 1.13 4.00
CA GLY A 113 9.23 -0.28 3.98
C GLY A 113 10.49 -0.58 3.15
N LEU A 114 10.70 0.13 2.04
CA LEU A 114 11.89 -0.04 1.20
C LEU A 114 13.16 0.42 1.91
N PHE A 115 13.10 1.52 2.65
CA PHE A 115 14.22 1.99 3.47
C PHE A 115 14.50 1.02 4.62
N GLN A 116 13.46 0.46 5.22
CA GLN A 116 13.61 -0.54 6.28
C GLN A 116 14.26 -1.83 5.77
N GLU A 117 13.91 -2.31 4.57
CA GLU A 117 14.51 -3.51 3.96
C GLU A 117 16.03 -3.39 3.77
N ILE A 118 16.53 -2.19 3.50
CA ILE A 118 17.98 -1.95 3.38
C ILE A 118 18.64 -1.56 4.71
N GLY A 119 17.93 -1.75 5.83
CA GLY A 119 18.47 -1.55 7.18
C GLY A 119 18.48 -0.10 7.67
N ILE A 120 17.78 0.82 7.00
CA ILE A 120 17.67 2.21 7.45
C ILE A 120 16.56 2.30 8.49
N SER A 121 16.89 2.83 9.68
CA SER A 121 15.88 3.15 10.69
C SER A 121 14.93 4.22 10.17
N THR A 122 13.65 3.89 10.10
CA THR A 122 12.67 4.70 9.38
C THR A 122 11.42 4.93 10.24
N VAL A 123 10.82 6.09 10.09
CA VAL A 123 9.51 6.44 10.68
C VAL A 123 8.76 7.36 9.73
N VAL A 124 7.45 7.18 9.64
CA VAL A 124 6.58 8.10 8.91
C VAL A 124 6.09 9.17 9.88
N CYS A 125 6.38 10.42 9.59
CA CYS A 125 5.96 11.57 10.37
C CYS A 125 5.61 12.72 9.44
N GLY A 126 4.46 13.33 9.65
CA GLY A 126 4.01 14.46 8.84
C GLY A 126 2.86 15.23 9.51
N PRO A 127 2.52 16.41 8.97
CA PRO A 127 1.45 17.24 9.51
C PRO A 127 0.06 16.70 9.14
N GLY A 128 -0.94 17.03 9.95
CA GLY A 128 -2.34 16.72 9.69
C GLY A 128 -2.82 15.45 10.36
N SER A 129 -3.87 14.86 9.80
CA SER A 129 -4.49 13.65 10.32
C SER A 129 -4.90 12.72 9.20
N ILE A 130 -4.54 11.45 9.31
CA ILE A 130 -4.95 10.41 8.36
C ILE A 130 -6.48 10.31 8.20
N LYS A 131 -7.24 10.77 9.19
CA LYS A 131 -8.72 10.82 9.13
C LYS A 131 -9.25 11.78 8.07
N GLN A 132 -8.41 12.66 7.53
CA GLN A 132 -8.77 13.56 6.44
C GLN A 132 -8.40 13.03 5.06
N ALA A 133 -7.51 12.06 4.98
CA ALA A 133 -7.04 11.52 3.72
C ALA A 133 -8.17 10.90 2.88
N HIS A 134 -8.08 11.10 1.56
CA HIS A 134 -9.02 10.55 0.56
C HIS A 134 -10.48 11.02 0.71
N LYS A 135 -10.70 12.19 1.32
CA LYS A 135 -12.03 12.83 1.41
C LYS A 135 -12.18 13.90 0.34
N ILE A 136 -13.44 14.16 -0.08
CA ILE A 136 -13.76 15.14 -1.12
C ILE A 136 -13.23 16.55 -0.75
N ASP A 137 -13.37 16.94 0.51
CA ASP A 137 -12.90 18.24 1.04
C ASP A 137 -11.71 18.02 1.99
N GLU A 138 -10.70 17.27 1.53
CA GLU A 138 -9.48 17.04 2.31
C GLU A 138 -8.81 18.37 2.65
N PHE A 139 -8.47 18.55 3.91
CA PHE A 139 -7.87 19.79 4.41
C PHE A 139 -6.77 19.51 5.44
N ILE A 140 -5.89 20.50 5.59
CA ILE A 140 -4.93 20.58 6.69
C ILE A 140 -5.12 21.88 7.45
N LYS A 141 -5.03 21.83 8.78
CA LYS A 141 -5.07 23.02 9.61
C LYS A 141 -3.75 23.79 9.51
N LEU A 142 -3.81 25.12 9.44
CA LEU A 142 -2.61 25.97 9.44
C LEU A 142 -1.73 25.76 10.68
N SER A 143 -2.33 25.39 11.82
CA SER A 143 -1.58 25.03 13.03
C SER A 143 -0.70 23.79 12.83
N GLU A 144 -1.14 22.81 12.05
CA GLU A 144 -0.35 21.61 11.73
C GLU A 144 0.82 21.92 10.80
N ILE A 145 0.61 22.83 9.84
CA ILE A 145 1.70 23.33 8.98
C ILE A 145 2.76 24.05 9.82
N LYS A 146 2.35 24.89 10.77
CA LYS A 146 3.28 25.57 11.68
C LYS A 146 4.08 24.58 12.53
N LYS A 147 3.43 23.55 13.08
CA LYS A 147 4.12 22.47 13.82
C LYS A 147 5.14 21.75 12.94
N CYS A 148 4.78 21.47 11.69
CA CYS A 148 5.69 20.82 10.74
C CYS A 148 6.94 21.69 10.48
N ILE A 149 6.77 22.99 10.28
CA ILE A 149 7.90 23.92 10.11
C ILE A 149 8.82 23.89 11.34
N SER A 150 8.24 23.98 12.56
CA SER A 150 9.03 23.88 13.80
C SER A 150 9.74 22.53 13.94
N PHE A 151 9.12 21.44 13.51
CA PHE A 151 9.72 20.12 13.48
C PHE A 151 10.93 20.07 12.53
N LEU A 152 10.80 20.62 11.30
CA LEU A 152 11.92 20.70 10.33
C LEU A 152 13.07 21.56 10.84
N ASP A 153 12.78 22.66 11.52
CA ASP A 153 13.82 23.47 12.19
C ASP A 153 14.49 22.68 13.32
N GLY A 154 13.74 21.86 14.06
CA GLY A 154 14.28 20.95 15.06
C GLY A 154 15.23 19.90 14.48
N ILE A 155 14.87 19.30 13.35
CA ILE A 155 15.74 18.37 12.61
C ILE A 155 17.04 19.08 12.21
N LYS A 156 16.92 20.23 11.55
CA LYS A 156 18.08 21.02 11.12
C LYS A 156 19.04 21.32 12.27
N ASN A 157 18.52 21.78 13.39
CA ASN A 157 19.35 22.13 14.55
C ASN A 157 20.07 20.92 15.17
N LYS A 158 19.40 19.75 15.19
CA LYS A 158 20.01 18.51 15.69
C LYS A 158 21.02 17.87 14.74
N SER A 159 20.90 18.13 13.44
CA SER A 159 21.83 17.60 12.44
C SER A 159 23.11 18.44 12.29
N LEU A 160 23.14 19.64 12.86
CA LEU A 160 24.29 20.54 12.83
C LEU A 160 25.16 20.49 14.09
N ASN A 161 24.71 19.76 15.11
CA ASN A 161 25.43 19.51 16.36
C ASN A 161 25.94 18.08 16.43
#